data_84a24585d0534fb7268175a3cb8975e7
#
_entry.id   84a24585d0534fb7268175a3cb8975e7
#
_cell.length_a   1.000
_cell.length_b   1.000
_cell.length_c   1.000
_cell.angle_alpha   90.00
_cell.angle_beta   90.00
_cell.angle_gamma   90.00
#
_symmetry.space_group_name_H-M   'P 1'
#
loop_
_entity.id
_entity.type
_entity.pdbx_description
1 polymer ?
#
loop_
_entity_poly.entity_id
_entity_poly.type
_entity_poly.pdbx_seq_one_letter_code
_entity_poly.pdbx_strand_id
1 'polypeptide(L)'
;CVLIDTPGFDDEGDLGALRVQQSRKMLDKTDLAVLLLSGAVPQNDEIEWFRLLEARHIPIVVVRSKADLFTGMSDAEAEALFGQRPLRVSASDRTGLDALREALIRNLPEDYNQPEITGSLASTGDVVMLVMPQDIQAPKGRLILPQVQTIRELLDKKCRVVCCTTDQIEGTLSSLAAPPKLIITDSQVFSTVYAQKPAASLLTSFSVLFARYKGDIDYFVESAAAIGQLREDSRVLIAEACTHAPVGEDIGRVKIPAMLRKRIGPALRVDVVAGTDFPADLTPYDLVIHCGACMFNRRHVLSRVAQARAQHVPMTNYGVAIAYLQGILDKIEY
;
A
#
# COMPACT_ATOMS: atom_id res chain seq x y z
N CYS A 1 -1.44 8.85 12.58
CA CYS A 1 -0.19 8.86 11.80
C CYS A 1 0.86 7.97 12.47
N VAL A 2 1.87 7.55 11.71
CA VAL A 2 3.05 6.84 12.21
C VAL A 2 4.21 7.81 12.10
N LEU A 3 4.90 8.06 13.22
CA LEU A 3 6.14 8.83 13.23
C LEU A 3 7.31 7.85 13.08
N ILE A 4 8.20 8.13 12.14
CA ILE A 4 9.41 7.35 11.90
C ILE A 4 10.59 8.26 12.25
N ASP A 5 11.28 7.91 13.33
CA ASP A 5 12.56 8.53 13.66
C ASP A 5 13.67 7.88 12.82
N THR A 6 14.53 8.72 12.25
CA THR A 6 15.65 8.26 11.43
C THR A 6 16.97 8.53 12.17
N PRO A 7 17.97 7.64 12.06
CA PRO A 7 19.32 7.92 12.55
C PRO A 7 19.86 9.22 11.97
N GLY A 8 20.77 9.86 12.68
CA GLY A 8 21.51 11.02 12.19
C GLY A 8 22.22 10.71 10.87
N PHE A 9 22.42 11.74 10.05
CA PHE A 9 23.01 11.59 8.72
C PHE A 9 24.54 11.61 8.72
N ASP A 10 25.12 11.96 9.85
CA ASP A 10 26.54 12.13 10.15
C ASP A 10 27.22 10.88 10.75
N ASP A 11 26.53 9.75 10.78
CA ASP A 11 27.08 8.49 11.24
C ASP A 11 28.19 7.98 10.29
N GLU A 12 29.43 7.95 10.75
CA GLU A 12 30.60 7.46 10.00
C GLU A 12 30.82 5.96 10.19
N GLY A 13 31.51 5.33 9.21
CA GLY A 13 31.88 3.92 9.21
C GLY A 13 30.84 2.98 8.60
N ASP A 14 31.14 1.68 8.56
CA ASP A 14 30.30 0.65 7.91
C ASP A 14 28.87 0.59 8.47
N LEU A 15 28.73 0.78 9.78
CA LEU A 15 27.43 0.81 10.44
C LEU A 15 26.64 2.08 10.09
N GLY A 16 27.33 3.21 9.95
CA GLY A 16 26.75 4.48 9.50
C GLY A 16 26.20 4.38 8.09
N ALA A 17 26.95 3.82 7.15
CA ALA A 17 26.51 3.59 5.77
C ALA A 17 25.24 2.72 5.69
N LEU A 18 25.14 1.67 6.52
CA LEU A 18 23.94 0.83 6.62
C LEU A 18 22.74 1.60 7.16
N ARG A 19 22.94 2.46 8.16
CA ARG A 19 21.88 3.31 8.74
C ARG A 19 21.36 4.32 7.73
N VAL A 20 22.26 5.00 7.02
CA VAL A 20 21.89 5.92 5.92
C VAL A 20 21.11 5.18 4.81
N GLN A 21 21.54 3.97 4.45
CA GLN A 21 20.80 3.15 3.49
C GLN A 21 19.39 2.80 3.99
N GLN A 22 19.24 2.47 5.27
CA GLN A 22 17.91 2.23 5.87
C GLN A 22 17.05 3.50 5.87
N SER A 23 17.62 4.67 6.21
CA SER A 23 16.91 5.95 6.13
C SER A 23 16.45 6.25 4.70
N ARG A 24 17.27 5.98 3.68
CA ARG A 24 16.88 6.12 2.27
C ARG A 24 15.71 5.20 1.89
N LYS A 25 15.67 3.97 2.40
CA LYS A 25 14.53 3.05 2.19
C LYS A 25 13.24 3.52 2.88
N MET A 26 13.34 4.31 3.96
CA MET A 26 12.16 4.87 4.61
C MET A 26 11.47 5.94 3.76
N LEU A 27 12.19 6.61 2.87
CA LEU A 27 11.61 7.61 1.96
C LEU A 27 10.47 7.03 1.10
N ASP A 28 10.56 5.76 0.73
CA ASP A 28 9.52 5.07 -0.06
C ASP A 28 8.19 4.92 0.69
N LYS A 29 8.18 5.15 2.01
CA LYS A 29 7.02 5.07 2.89
C LYS A 29 6.63 6.42 3.50
N THR A 30 7.39 7.48 3.20
CA THR A 30 7.24 8.78 3.84
C THR A 30 6.23 9.62 3.08
N ASP A 31 5.13 9.97 3.72
CA ASP A 31 4.09 10.85 3.16
C ASP A 31 4.43 12.33 3.39
N LEU A 32 5.12 12.66 4.49
CA LEU A 32 5.54 13.99 4.89
C LEU A 32 6.85 13.88 5.67
N ALA A 33 7.83 14.72 5.37
CA ALA A 33 9.09 14.77 6.10
C ALA A 33 9.18 16.03 6.99
N VAL A 34 9.77 15.85 8.17
CA VAL A 34 10.20 16.95 9.03
C VAL A 34 11.71 16.99 9.03
N LEU A 35 12.30 18.03 8.43
CA LEU A 35 13.73 18.24 8.43
C LEU A 35 14.12 19.09 9.64
N LEU A 36 14.86 18.50 10.59
CA LEU A 36 15.30 19.18 11.80
C LEU A 36 16.70 19.80 11.60
N LEU A 37 16.77 21.11 11.65
CA LEU A 37 18.03 21.86 11.69
C LEU A 37 18.42 22.06 13.15
N SER A 38 19.54 21.49 13.56
CA SER A 38 20.01 21.54 14.96
C SER A 38 21.25 22.42 15.16
N GLY A 39 21.94 22.77 14.07
CA GLY A 39 23.18 23.55 14.11
C GLY A 39 22.99 25.06 13.83
N ALA A 40 24.06 25.79 14.06
CA ALA A 40 24.12 27.23 13.75
C ALA A 40 24.05 27.50 12.22
N VAL A 41 24.55 26.56 11.41
CA VAL A 41 24.53 26.57 9.95
C VAL A 41 24.09 25.19 9.50
N PRO A 42 23.20 25.06 8.48
CA PRO A 42 22.85 23.77 7.91
C PRO A 42 24.10 23.03 7.41
N GLN A 43 24.18 21.76 7.73
CA GLN A 43 25.25 20.91 7.26
C GLN A 43 24.98 20.45 5.82
N ASN A 44 26.02 20.02 5.11
CA ASN A 44 25.87 19.53 3.73
C ASN A 44 24.85 18.37 3.62
N ASP A 45 24.81 17.52 4.63
CA ASP A 45 23.90 16.36 4.68
C ASP A 45 22.44 16.80 4.79
N GLU A 46 22.12 17.82 5.61
CA GLU A 46 20.76 18.37 5.71
C GLU A 46 20.30 18.94 4.36
N ILE A 47 21.19 19.59 3.62
CA ILE A 47 20.91 20.12 2.28
C ILE A 47 20.74 18.99 1.26
N GLU A 48 21.58 17.94 1.31
CA GLU A 48 21.46 16.77 0.42
C GLU A 48 20.13 16.06 0.65
N TRP A 49 19.74 15.84 1.90
CA TRP A 49 18.48 15.20 2.25
C TRP A 49 17.28 16.05 1.84
N PHE A 50 17.34 17.37 2.01
CA PHE A 50 16.30 18.26 1.52
C PHE A 50 16.08 18.08 0.02
N ARG A 51 17.17 18.12 -0.77
CA ARG A 51 17.12 17.93 -2.22
C ARG A 51 16.61 16.54 -2.61
N LEU A 52 16.98 15.50 -1.87
CA LEU A 52 16.52 14.14 -2.11
C LEU A 52 15.02 13.98 -1.85
N LEU A 53 14.51 14.60 -0.80
CA LEU A 53 13.08 14.64 -0.48
C LEU A 53 12.30 15.43 -1.55
N GLU A 54 12.83 16.58 -1.96
CA GLU A 54 12.23 17.42 -3.01
C GLU A 54 12.18 16.70 -4.35
N ALA A 55 13.27 16.05 -4.77
CA ALA A 55 13.32 15.24 -5.99
C ALA A 55 12.31 14.08 -6.00
N ARG A 56 11.88 13.62 -4.82
CA ARG A 56 10.85 12.58 -4.67
C ARG A 56 9.45 13.15 -4.45
N HIS A 57 9.28 14.47 -4.56
CA HIS A 57 8.01 15.15 -4.32
C HIS A 57 7.40 14.83 -2.94
N ILE A 58 8.26 14.68 -1.92
CA ILE A 58 7.81 14.52 -0.54
C ILE A 58 7.63 15.91 0.06
N PRO A 59 6.44 16.27 0.56
CA PRO A 59 6.28 17.52 1.30
C PRO A 59 7.24 17.60 2.48
N ILE A 60 7.86 18.76 2.68
CA ILE A 60 8.88 18.94 3.72
C ILE A 60 8.47 20.09 4.62
N VAL A 61 8.52 19.89 5.92
CA VAL A 61 8.45 20.95 6.92
C VAL A 61 9.84 21.12 7.50
N VAL A 62 10.46 22.26 7.22
CA VAL A 62 11.78 22.60 7.77
C VAL A 62 11.59 23.21 9.15
N VAL A 63 12.26 22.63 10.14
CA VAL A 63 12.15 23.00 11.55
C VAL A 63 13.51 23.31 12.14
N ARG A 64 13.65 24.46 12.75
CA ARG A 64 14.79 24.81 13.57
C ARG A 64 14.51 24.38 15.00
N SER A 65 15.14 23.29 15.42
CA SER A 65 15.03 22.76 16.77
C SER A 65 15.85 23.56 17.77
N LYS A 66 15.60 23.38 19.07
CA LYS A 66 16.30 24.06 20.17
C LYS A 66 16.30 25.59 20.01
N ALA A 67 15.18 26.16 19.61
CA ALA A 67 15.04 27.58 19.31
C ALA A 67 15.36 28.49 20.51
N ASP A 68 15.24 27.96 21.71
CA ASP A 68 15.64 28.58 22.99
C ASP A 68 17.15 28.80 23.12
N LEU A 69 17.97 27.97 22.46
CA LEU A 69 19.45 28.02 22.51
C LEU A 69 20.07 28.61 21.25
N PHE A 70 19.27 28.94 20.26
CA PHE A 70 19.76 29.18 18.91
C PHE A 70 20.37 30.58 18.72
N THR A 71 21.66 30.62 18.32
CA THR A 71 22.41 31.80 17.88
C THR A 71 23.12 31.46 16.57
N GLY A 72 22.44 31.55 15.44
CA GLY A 72 23.04 31.15 14.15
C GLY A 72 22.37 31.82 12.95
N MET A 73 22.41 31.11 11.82
CA MET A 73 21.86 31.54 10.54
C MET A 73 20.49 32.23 10.68
N SER A 74 20.30 33.35 10.03
CA SER A 74 19.00 34.03 9.99
C SER A 74 17.95 33.23 9.24
N ASP A 75 16.66 33.53 9.53
CA ASP A 75 15.56 32.87 8.82
C ASP A 75 15.58 33.15 7.32
N ALA A 76 16.08 34.34 6.91
CA ALA A 76 16.20 34.72 5.51
C ALA A 76 17.26 33.89 4.77
N GLU A 77 18.40 33.62 5.40
CA GLU A 77 19.43 32.76 4.83
C GLU A 77 18.95 31.31 4.71
N ALA A 78 18.23 30.80 5.71
CA ALA A 78 17.64 29.47 5.66
C ALA A 78 16.53 29.36 4.60
N GLU A 79 15.70 30.40 4.45
CA GLU A 79 14.68 30.48 3.40
C GLU A 79 15.30 30.49 2.00
N ALA A 80 16.45 31.14 1.82
CA ALA A 80 17.18 31.13 0.55
C ALA A 80 17.73 29.72 0.20
N LEU A 81 18.07 28.90 1.20
CA LEU A 81 18.57 27.53 0.97
C LEU A 81 17.46 26.49 0.75
N PHE A 82 16.37 26.59 1.49
CA PHE A 82 15.30 25.59 1.52
C PHE A 82 14.01 26.02 0.82
N GLY A 83 13.97 27.23 0.23
CA GLY A 83 12.77 27.75 -0.43
C GLY A 83 11.59 27.99 0.52
N GLN A 84 11.79 27.81 1.83
CA GLN A 84 10.77 28.00 2.85
C GLN A 84 11.39 28.44 4.18
N ARG A 85 10.65 29.26 4.91
CA ARG A 85 11.07 29.74 6.22
C ARG A 85 10.97 28.62 7.27
N PRO A 86 12.06 28.29 8.00
CA PRO A 86 12.01 27.28 9.04
C PRO A 86 11.09 27.67 10.19
N LEU A 87 10.34 26.70 10.71
CA LEU A 87 9.60 26.86 11.94
C LEU A 87 10.55 26.78 13.12
N ARG A 88 10.49 27.73 14.04
CA ARG A 88 11.25 27.72 15.27
C ARG A 88 10.51 26.90 16.32
N VAL A 89 11.16 25.85 16.83
CA VAL A 89 10.58 24.93 17.81
C VAL A 89 11.56 24.68 18.95
N SER A 90 11.08 24.76 20.16
CA SER A 90 11.80 24.33 21.35
C SER A 90 10.97 23.29 22.10
N ALA A 91 11.58 22.14 22.39
CA ALA A 91 10.95 21.09 23.20
C ALA A 91 11.00 21.41 24.71
N SER A 92 11.97 22.25 25.15
CA SER A 92 12.17 22.57 26.56
C SER A 92 11.09 23.51 27.11
N ASP A 93 10.73 24.55 26.34
CA ASP A 93 9.69 25.52 26.70
C ASP A 93 8.39 25.38 25.91
N ARG A 94 8.33 24.39 24.99
CA ARG A 94 7.21 24.09 24.10
C ARG A 94 6.87 25.17 23.08
N THR A 95 7.74 26.13 22.86
CA THR A 95 7.56 27.18 21.86
C THR A 95 7.47 26.56 20.45
N GLY A 96 6.51 27.01 19.63
CA GLY A 96 6.37 26.64 18.23
C GLY A 96 5.73 25.28 17.97
N LEU A 97 5.36 24.49 19.00
CA LEU A 97 4.75 23.15 18.80
C LEU A 97 3.38 23.23 18.10
N ASP A 98 2.55 24.22 18.44
CA ASP A 98 1.25 24.40 17.77
C ASP A 98 1.43 24.80 16.30
N ALA A 99 2.37 25.69 16.01
CA ALA A 99 2.72 26.07 14.63
C ALA A 99 3.25 24.86 13.83
N LEU A 100 4.06 24.00 14.45
CA LEU A 100 4.52 22.74 13.84
C LEU A 100 3.33 21.82 13.53
N ARG A 101 2.41 21.64 14.49
CA ARG A 101 1.22 20.82 14.28
C ARG A 101 0.37 21.34 13.12
N GLU A 102 0.13 22.64 13.03
CA GLU A 102 -0.60 23.24 11.93
C GLU A 102 0.12 23.09 10.59
N ALA A 103 1.45 23.25 10.59
CA ALA A 103 2.24 23.04 9.39
C ALA A 103 2.21 21.58 8.92
N LEU A 104 2.27 20.62 9.83
CA LEU A 104 2.10 19.20 9.49
C LEU A 104 0.74 18.94 8.85
N ILE A 105 -0.35 19.45 9.44
CA ILE A 105 -1.71 19.28 8.91
C ILE A 105 -1.83 19.91 7.52
N ARG A 106 -1.29 21.11 7.31
CA ARG A 106 -1.36 21.87 6.05
C ARG A 106 -0.55 21.25 4.91
N ASN A 107 0.55 20.58 5.24
CA ASN A 107 1.44 19.93 4.28
C ASN A 107 1.16 18.43 4.11
N LEU A 108 0.11 17.88 4.74
CA LEU A 108 -0.34 16.54 4.41
C LEU A 108 -0.69 16.50 2.92
N PRO A 109 -0.27 15.45 2.18
CA PRO A 109 -0.65 15.28 0.78
C PRO A 109 -2.17 15.39 0.62
N GLU A 110 -2.64 16.00 -0.48
CA GLU A 110 -4.09 16.08 -0.80
C GLU A 110 -4.72 14.69 -0.87
N ASP A 111 -3.95 13.68 -1.28
CA ASP A 111 -4.31 12.26 -1.25
C ASP A 111 -4.47 11.68 0.16
N TYR A 112 -4.27 12.46 1.20
CA TYR A 112 -4.57 12.04 2.57
C TYR A 112 -6.08 11.85 2.79
N ASN A 113 -6.92 12.51 2.02
CA ASN A 113 -8.29 12.09 1.75
C ASN A 113 -8.22 10.85 0.85
N GLN A 114 -7.88 9.72 1.46
CA GLN A 114 -7.65 8.46 0.77
C GLN A 114 -8.81 8.14 -0.16
N PRO A 115 -8.55 7.63 -1.38
CA PRO A 115 -9.62 7.11 -2.20
C PRO A 115 -10.42 6.11 -1.36
N GLU A 116 -11.71 6.16 -1.45
CA GLU A 116 -12.59 5.23 -0.77
C GLU A 116 -12.29 3.80 -1.24
N ILE A 117 -12.30 2.83 -0.32
CA ILE A 117 -12.04 1.41 -0.65
C ILE A 117 -13.04 0.92 -1.69
N THR A 118 -14.32 1.16 -1.43
CA THR A 118 -15.42 0.73 -2.31
C THR A 118 -15.74 1.75 -3.40
N GLY A 119 -15.25 2.99 -3.31
CA GLY A 119 -15.49 4.04 -4.27
C GLY A 119 -16.97 4.19 -4.62
N SER A 120 -17.29 4.24 -5.91
CA SER A 120 -18.65 4.34 -6.45
C SER A 120 -19.44 3.01 -6.46
N LEU A 121 -18.81 1.88 -6.09
CA LEU A 121 -19.47 0.57 -6.09
C LEU A 121 -20.55 0.44 -5.01
N ALA A 122 -20.45 1.22 -3.93
CA ALA A 122 -21.41 1.26 -2.84
C ALA A 122 -21.74 2.69 -2.43
N SER A 123 -23.01 2.97 -2.22
CA SER A 123 -23.55 4.27 -1.85
C SER A 123 -24.48 4.17 -0.63
N THR A 124 -24.81 5.29 -0.03
CA THR A 124 -25.72 5.37 1.14
C THR A 124 -27.03 4.61 0.90
N GLY A 125 -27.36 3.72 1.83
CA GLY A 125 -28.58 2.91 1.80
C GLY A 125 -28.46 1.60 1.05
N ASP A 126 -27.38 1.35 0.31
CA ASP A 126 -27.15 0.07 -0.36
C ASP A 126 -27.01 -1.08 0.63
N VAL A 127 -27.42 -2.26 0.22
CA VAL A 127 -27.12 -3.52 0.90
C VAL A 127 -25.86 -4.10 0.28
N VAL A 128 -24.83 -4.29 1.09
CA VAL A 128 -23.58 -4.90 0.69
C VAL A 128 -23.36 -6.21 1.46
N MET A 129 -23.14 -7.30 0.73
CA MET A 129 -22.90 -8.62 1.31
C MET A 129 -21.41 -8.94 1.29
N LEU A 130 -20.85 -9.28 2.43
CA LEU A 130 -19.47 -9.71 2.58
C LEU A 130 -19.42 -11.22 2.78
N VAL A 131 -18.83 -11.93 1.83
CA VAL A 131 -18.62 -13.40 1.94
C VAL A 131 -17.19 -13.63 2.39
N MET A 132 -17.04 -14.02 3.65
CA MET A 132 -15.73 -14.13 4.30
C MET A 132 -15.50 -15.58 4.74
N PRO A 133 -14.69 -16.36 3.99
CA PRO A 133 -14.27 -17.66 4.48
C PRO A 133 -13.46 -17.50 5.77
N GLN A 134 -13.55 -18.49 6.66
CA GLN A 134 -12.77 -18.46 7.90
C GLN A 134 -11.28 -18.63 7.56
N ASP A 135 -10.52 -17.58 7.72
CA ASP A 135 -9.07 -17.60 7.48
C ASP A 135 -8.35 -18.19 8.69
N ILE A 136 -7.67 -19.32 8.49
CA ILE A 136 -6.87 -20.00 9.52
C ILE A 136 -5.73 -19.10 10.02
N GLN A 137 -5.29 -18.12 9.20
CA GLN A 137 -4.22 -17.19 9.56
C GLN A 137 -4.71 -16.05 10.46
N ALA A 138 -6.02 -15.78 10.49
CA ALA A 138 -6.57 -14.79 11.40
C ALA A 138 -6.67 -15.39 12.82
N PRO A 139 -6.19 -14.71 13.86
CA PRO A 139 -6.42 -15.14 15.24
C PRO A 139 -7.90 -15.36 15.50
N LYS A 140 -8.25 -16.43 16.21
CA LYS A 140 -9.64 -16.75 16.56
C LYS A 140 -10.36 -15.52 17.13
N GLY A 141 -11.52 -15.20 16.57
CA GLY A 141 -12.32 -14.03 16.98
C GLY A 141 -11.89 -12.70 16.33
N ARG A 142 -11.01 -12.71 15.34
CA ARG A 142 -10.59 -11.51 14.61
C ARG A 142 -10.82 -11.66 13.11
N LEU A 143 -11.15 -10.54 12.48
CA LEU A 143 -11.14 -10.39 11.02
C LEU A 143 -9.76 -9.84 10.59
N ILE A 144 -9.38 -10.12 9.36
CA ILE A 144 -8.16 -9.52 8.77
C ILE A 144 -8.38 -8.03 8.49
N LEU A 145 -7.32 -7.27 8.47
CA LEU A 145 -7.37 -5.80 8.34
C LEU A 145 -8.19 -5.30 7.14
N PRO A 146 -8.06 -5.85 5.93
CA PRO A 146 -8.91 -5.45 4.79
C PRO A 146 -10.40 -5.61 5.05
N GLN A 147 -10.81 -6.70 5.69
CA GLN A 147 -12.23 -6.93 6.03
C GLN A 147 -12.74 -5.89 7.01
N VAL A 148 -11.98 -5.63 8.09
CA VAL A 148 -12.35 -4.62 9.10
C VAL A 148 -12.45 -3.22 8.49
N GLN A 149 -11.49 -2.82 7.66
CA GLN A 149 -11.48 -1.50 7.04
C GLN A 149 -12.63 -1.33 6.04
N THR A 150 -12.94 -2.35 5.24
CA THR A 150 -14.07 -2.32 4.31
C THR A 150 -15.41 -2.22 5.05
N ILE A 151 -15.61 -3.02 6.12
CA ILE A 151 -16.82 -2.92 6.96
C ILE A 151 -16.95 -1.51 7.52
N ARG A 152 -15.89 -0.96 8.06
CA ARG A 152 -15.90 0.37 8.65
C ARG A 152 -16.28 1.44 7.62
N GLU A 153 -15.68 1.43 6.44
CA GLU A 153 -16.00 2.38 5.37
C GLU A 153 -17.47 2.26 4.93
N LEU A 154 -17.97 1.04 4.75
CA LEU A 154 -19.36 0.81 4.37
C LEU A 154 -20.34 1.35 5.42
N LEU A 155 -20.01 1.23 6.72
CA LEU A 155 -20.80 1.81 7.80
C LEU A 155 -20.74 3.35 7.79
N ASP A 156 -19.56 3.93 7.55
CA ASP A 156 -19.39 5.38 7.42
C ASP A 156 -20.20 5.93 6.22
N LYS A 157 -20.32 5.16 5.12
CA LYS A 157 -21.21 5.43 3.97
C LYS A 157 -22.68 5.18 4.26
N LYS A 158 -23.03 4.71 5.47
CA LYS A 158 -24.41 4.34 5.86
C LYS A 158 -25.00 3.22 4.97
N CYS A 159 -24.16 2.31 4.50
CA CYS A 159 -24.60 1.07 3.88
C CYS A 159 -25.09 0.07 4.93
N ARG A 160 -25.94 -0.84 4.51
CA ARG A 160 -26.34 -2.01 5.32
C ARG A 160 -25.40 -3.17 4.97
N VAL A 161 -24.64 -3.63 5.94
CA VAL A 161 -23.61 -4.66 5.75
C VAL A 161 -24.13 -5.98 6.28
N VAL A 162 -24.14 -7.00 5.44
CA VAL A 162 -24.50 -8.39 5.81
C VAL A 162 -23.26 -9.27 5.60
N CYS A 163 -22.85 -10.02 6.62
CA CYS A 163 -21.69 -10.88 6.57
C CYS A 163 -22.11 -12.35 6.65
N CYS A 164 -21.48 -13.20 5.84
CA CYS A 164 -21.67 -14.65 5.92
C CYS A 164 -20.40 -15.40 5.52
N THR A 165 -20.38 -16.70 5.82
CA THR A 165 -19.38 -17.65 5.33
C THR A 165 -19.83 -18.24 3.98
N THR A 166 -18.92 -18.92 3.28
CA THR A 166 -19.20 -19.47 1.94
C THR A 166 -20.30 -20.52 1.89
N ASP A 167 -20.50 -21.25 2.97
CA ASP A 167 -21.56 -22.26 3.13
C ASP A 167 -22.95 -21.66 3.42
N GLN A 168 -23.02 -20.36 3.71
CA GLN A 168 -24.24 -19.67 4.09
C GLN A 168 -24.76 -18.68 3.00
N ILE A 169 -24.15 -18.65 1.82
CA ILE A 169 -24.48 -17.68 0.76
C ILE A 169 -25.96 -17.76 0.41
N GLU A 170 -26.47 -18.93 0.08
CA GLU A 170 -27.87 -19.13 -0.35
C GLU A 170 -28.86 -18.73 0.75
N GLY A 171 -28.64 -19.20 1.99
CA GLY A 171 -29.48 -18.85 3.15
C GLY A 171 -29.49 -17.34 3.43
N THR A 172 -28.32 -16.70 3.31
CA THR A 172 -28.21 -15.25 3.49
C THR A 172 -28.95 -14.49 2.40
N LEU A 173 -28.76 -14.87 1.13
CA LEU A 173 -29.47 -14.24 0.01
C LEU A 173 -30.98 -14.38 0.14
N SER A 174 -31.47 -15.55 0.57
CA SER A 174 -32.89 -15.83 0.78
C SER A 174 -33.51 -15.02 1.94
N SER A 175 -32.70 -14.57 2.88
CA SER A 175 -33.14 -13.73 4.00
C SER A 175 -33.28 -12.24 3.65
N LEU A 176 -32.78 -11.83 2.50
CA LEU A 176 -32.83 -10.44 2.04
C LEU A 176 -34.10 -10.18 1.24
N ALA A 177 -34.72 -9.01 1.43
CA ALA A 177 -35.89 -8.58 0.68
C ALA A 177 -35.60 -8.31 -0.81
N ALA A 178 -34.37 -8.04 -1.16
CA ALA A 178 -33.89 -7.84 -2.53
C ALA A 178 -32.39 -8.24 -2.63
N PRO A 179 -31.91 -8.55 -3.84
CA PRO A 179 -30.50 -8.85 -4.06
C PRO A 179 -29.60 -7.71 -3.55
N PRO A 180 -28.46 -8.02 -2.92
CA PRO A 180 -27.51 -6.99 -2.51
C PRO A 180 -26.95 -6.26 -3.74
N LYS A 181 -26.68 -4.95 -3.60
CA LYS A 181 -26.08 -4.15 -4.68
C LYS A 181 -24.68 -4.68 -5.02
N LEU A 182 -23.88 -4.99 -4.01
CA LEU A 182 -22.50 -5.42 -4.15
C LEU A 182 -22.24 -6.63 -3.26
N ILE A 183 -21.50 -7.60 -3.78
CA ILE A 183 -20.95 -8.72 -3.04
C ILE A 183 -19.42 -8.57 -3.04
N ILE A 184 -18.82 -8.61 -1.86
CA ILE A 184 -17.36 -8.53 -1.68
C ILE A 184 -16.89 -9.84 -1.04
N THR A 185 -15.85 -10.46 -1.60
CA THR A 185 -15.36 -11.74 -1.12
C THR A 185 -13.84 -11.82 -1.12
N ASP A 186 -13.27 -12.88 -0.59
CA ASP A 186 -11.87 -13.20 -0.79
C ASP A 186 -11.62 -13.79 -2.18
N SER A 187 -10.54 -13.39 -2.83
CA SER A 187 -10.20 -13.83 -4.20
C SER A 187 -10.10 -15.36 -4.33
N GLN A 188 -9.81 -16.07 -3.24
CA GLN A 188 -9.71 -17.52 -3.24
C GLN A 188 -11.05 -18.24 -3.50
N VAL A 189 -12.17 -17.60 -3.20
CA VAL A 189 -13.51 -18.18 -3.32
C VAL A 189 -14.37 -17.49 -4.39
N PHE A 190 -13.76 -16.70 -5.26
CA PHE A 190 -14.46 -16.00 -6.34
C PHE A 190 -15.40 -16.90 -7.14
N SER A 191 -14.91 -18.03 -7.63
CA SER A 191 -15.69 -18.94 -8.47
C SER A 191 -16.94 -19.45 -7.75
N THR A 192 -16.80 -19.77 -6.46
CA THR A 192 -17.91 -20.22 -5.61
C THR A 192 -18.98 -19.15 -5.45
N VAL A 193 -18.55 -17.91 -5.18
CA VAL A 193 -19.46 -16.76 -5.02
C VAL A 193 -20.08 -16.35 -6.34
N TYR A 194 -19.29 -16.34 -7.42
CA TYR A 194 -19.79 -16.02 -8.76
C TYR A 194 -20.90 -16.96 -9.23
N ALA A 195 -20.77 -18.27 -8.95
CA ALA A 195 -21.77 -19.25 -9.31
C ALA A 195 -23.12 -19.10 -8.57
N GLN A 196 -23.10 -18.45 -7.39
CA GLN A 196 -24.27 -18.31 -6.52
C GLN A 196 -24.82 -16.87 -6.49
N LYS A 197 -24.07 -15.89 -7.00
CA LYS A 197 -24.51 -14.50 -6.94
C LYS A 197 -25.75 -14.24 -7.81
N PRO A 198 -26.69 -13.41 -7.35
CA PRO A 198 -27.76 -12.90 -8.21
C PRO A 198 -27.19 -12.11 -9.40
N ALA A 199 -27.85 -12.23 -10.56
CA ALA A 199 -27.41 -11.52 -11.79
C ALA A 199 -27.34 -10.00 -11.60
N ALA A 200 -28.23 -9.43 -10.80
CA ALA A 200 -28.30 -7.99 -10.52
C ALA A 200 -27.21 -7.50 -9.55
N SER A 201 -26.51 -8.39 -8.84
CA SER A 201 -25.48 -8.01 -7.88
C SER A 201 -24.13 -7.83 -8.57
N LEU A 202 -23.41 -6.77 -8.23
CA LEU A 202 -22.01 -6.58 -8.58
C LEU A 202 -21.14 -7.53 -7.74
N LEU A 203 -19.96 -7.88 -8.23
CA LEU A 203 -19.02 -8.75 -7.51
C LEU A 203 -17.61 -8.13 -7.55
N THR A 204 -16.94 -8.13 -6.41
CA THR A 204 -15.53 -7.77 -6.31
C THR A 204 -14.88 -8.56 -5.15
N SER A 205 -13.60 -8.29 -4.88
CA SER A 205 -12.93 -8.86 -3.71
C SER A 205 -12.19 -7.81 -2.88
N PHE A 206 -11.93 -8.16 -1.62
CA PHE A 206 -11.11 -7.32 -0.75
C PHE A 206 -9.75 -7.00 -1.38
N SER A 207 -9.09 -7.97 -1.98
CA SER A 207 -7.76 -7.77 -2.58
C SER A 207 -7.79 -6.90 -3.84
N VAL A 208 -8.85 -6.93 -4.63
CA VAL A 208 -9.04 -6.05 -5.80
C VAL A 208 -9.37 -4.63 -5.35
N LEU A 209 -10.29 -4.47 -4.39
CA LEU A 209 -10.58 -3.17 -3.78
C LEU A 209 -9.31 -2.52 -3.17
N PHE A 210 -8.50 -3.32 -2.47
CA PHE A 210 -7.24 -2.83 -1.91
C PHE A 210 -6.15 -2.58 -2.96
N ALA A 211 -6.19 -3.26 -4.11
CA ALA A 211 -5.34 -2.93 -5.25
C ALA A 211 -5.64 -1.53 -5.79
N ARG A 212 -6.93 -1.15 -5.87
CA ARG A 212 -7.36 0.21 -6.22
C ARG A 212 -7.04 1.21 -5.12
N TYR A 213 -7.39 0.89 -3.88
CA TYR A 213 -7.22 1.77 -2.73
C TYR A 213 -5.76 2.15 -2.48
N LYS A 214 -4.82 1.21 -2.65
CA LYS A 214 -3.40 1.40 -2.35
C LYS A 214 -2.49 1.53 -3.56
N GLY A 215 -2.93 1.10 -4.73
CA GLY A 215 -2.13 1.05 -5.94
C GLY A 215 -2.77 1.79 -7.11
N ASP A 216 -2.44 1.32 -8.28
CA ASP A 216 -2.96 1.75 -9.57
C ASP A 216 -3.66 0.56 -10.22
N ILE A 217 -4.99 0.51 -10.07
CA ILE A 217 -5.79 -0.65 -10.48
C ILE A 217 -5.77 -0.84 -11.99
N ASP A 218 -5.79 0.24 -12.76
CA ASP A 218 -5.80 0.18 -14.22
C ASP A 218 -4.50 -0.44 -14.72
N TYR A 219 -3.36 -0.01 -14.16
CA TYR A 219 -2.06 -0.60 -14.46
C TYR A 219 -1.97 -2.07 -14.04
N PHE A 220 -2.51 -2.44 -12.88
CA PHE A 220 -2.49 -3.83 -12.42
C PHE A 220 -3.33 -4.74 -13.31
N VAL A 221 -4.49 -4.27 -13.76
CA VAL A 221 -5.38 -5.03 -14.67
C VAL A 221 -4.74 -5.17 -16.06
N GLU A 222 -4.21 -4.08 -16.61
CA GLU A 222 -3.49 -4.12 -17.89
C GLU A 222 -2.29 -5.07 -17.82
N SER A 223 -1.48 -4.95 -16.78
CA SER A 223 -0.30 -5.79 -16.57
C SER A 223 -0.61 -7.27 -16.36
N ALA A 224 -1.82 -7.61 -15.87
CA ALA A 224 -2.23 -9.00 -15.70
C ALA A 224 -2.27 -9.78 -17.04
N ALA A 225 -2.47 -9.08 -18.16
CA ALA A 225 -2.41 -9.69 -19.51
C ALA A 225 -1.05 -10.33 -19.79
N ALA A 226 0.04 -9.85 -19.20
CA ALA A 226 1.36 -10.46 -19.31
C ALA A 226 1.41 -11.92 -18.84
N ILE A 227 0.51 -12.33 -17.92
CA ILE A 227 0.39 -13.74 -17.50
C ILE A 227 0.11 -14.66 -18.71
N GLY A 228 -0.67 -14.16 -19.69
CA GLY A 228 -0.95 -14.92 -20.92
C GLY A 228 0.22 -15.05 -21.89
N GLN A 229 1.27 -14.24 -21.69
CA GLN A 229 2.47 -14.22 -22.56
C GLN A 229 3.65 -14.99 -21.92
N LEU A 230 3.55 -15.38 -20.65
CA LEU A 230 4.58 -16.13 -19.94
C LEU A 230 4.80 -17.50 -20.59
N ARG A 231 6.07 -17.94 -20.57
CA ARG A 231 6.55 -19.24 -21.06
C ARG A 231 7.26 -19.98 -19.94
N GLU A 232 7.65 -21.21 -20.17
CA GLU A 232 8.36 -22.01 -19.15
C GLU A 232 9.75 -21.45 -18.78
N ASP A 233 10.38 -20.69 -19.67
CA ASP A 233 11.65 -20.02 -19.45
C ASP A 233 11.51 -18.61 -18.83
N SER A 234 10.27 -18.13 -18.69
CA SER A 234 9.98 -16.83 -18.06
C SER A 234 10.30 -16.82 -16.58
N ARG A 235 10.51 -15.62 -16.05
CA ARG A 235 10.83 -15.39 -14.64
C ARG A 235 9.82 -14.43 -14.02
N VAL A 236 9.16 -14.86 -12.96
CA VAL A 236 8.16 -14.08 -12.23
C VAL A 236 8.69 -13.72 -10.85
N LEU A 237 8.53 -12.45 -10.45
CA LEU A 237 8.82 -11.99 -9.09
C LEU A 237 7.52 -11.89 -8.29
N ILE A 238 7.44 -12.59 -7.19
CA ILE A 238 6.41 -12.35 -6.16
C ILE A 238 7.00 -11.42 -5.11
N ALA A 239 6.38 -10.25 -4.95
CA ALA A 239 6.84 -9.19 -4.06
C ALA A 239 5.88 -9.03 -2.87
N GLU A 240 6.30 -9.54 -1.71
CA GLU A 240 5.60 -9.35 -0.44
C GLU A 240 6.05 -8.04 0.21
N ALA A 241 5.11 -7.24 0.72
CA ALA A 241 5.46 -6.00 1.42
C ALA A 241 5.88 -6.28 2.87
N CYS A 242 5.31 -7.27 3.52
CA CYS A 242 5.59 -7.61 4.92
C CYS A 242 6.48 -8.85 5.06
N THR A 243 7.11 -8.97 6.23
CA THR A 243 8.02 -10.08 6.56
C THR A 243 7.38 -11.12 7.49
N HIS A 244 6.04 -11.15 7.58
CA HIS A 244 5.38 -12.16 8.41
C HIS A 244 5.59 -13.55 7.80
N ALA A 245 5.82 -14.54 8.65
CA ALA A 245 5.87 -15.92 8.25
C ALA A 245 4.44 -16.50 8.32
N PRO A 246 3.80 -16.80 7.18
CA PRO A 246 2.46 -17.37 7.20
C PRO A 246 2.47 -18.80 7.76
N VAL A 247 1.45 -19.09 8.53
CA VAL A 247 1.20 -20.45 9.05
C VAL A 247 0.26 -21.16 8.07
N GLY A 248 0.78 -22.10 7.30
CA GLY A 248 -0.01 -22.90 6.37
C GLY A 248 0.17 -22.54 4.89
N GLU A 249 -0.86 -22.77 4.07
CA GLU A 249 -0.84 -22.55 2.62
C GLU A 249 -0.78 -21.04 2.26
N ASP A 250 0.42 -20.56 2.02
CA ASP A 250 0.69 -19.16 1.64
C ASP A 250 0.19 -18.86 0.22
N ILE A 251 -0.53 -17.73 0.09
CA ILE A 251 -1.05 -17.28 -1.21
C ILE A 251 0.09 -16.97 -2.17
N GLY A 252 1.10 -16.20 -1.73
CA GLY A 252 2.22 -15.76 -2.55
C GLY A 252 3.25 -16.85 -2.81
N ARG A 253 3.58 -17.64 -1.79
CA ARG A 253 4.67 -18.62 -1.89
C ARG A 253 4.22 -19.98 -2.41
N VAL A 254 2.94 -20.31 -2.26
CA VAL A 254 2.41 -21.63 -2.62
C VAL A 254 1.32 -21.53 -3.68
N LYS A 255 0.22 -20.82 -3.42
CA LYS A 255 -0.97 -20.88 -4.29
C LYS A 255 -0.75 -20.22 -5.64
N ILE A 256 -0.26 -18.97 -5.70
CA ILE A 256 -0.01 -18.26 -6.96
C ILE A 256 1.04 -18.99 -7.80
N PRO A 257 2.20 -19.41 -7.27
CA PRO A 257 3.16 -20.22 -8.03
C PRO A 257 2.57 -21.52 -8.59
N ALA A 258 1.74 -22.22 -7.78
CA ALA A 258 1.08 -23.44 -8.24
C ALA A 258 0.09 -23.18 -9.39
N MET A 259 -0.70 -22.11 -9.31
CA MET A 259 -1.63 -21.71 -10.37
C MET A 259 -0.90 -21.31 -11.65
N LEU A 260 0.21 -20.55 -11.54
CA LEU A 260 1.04 -20.16 -12.66
C LEU A 260 1.66 -21.38 -13.34
N ARG A 261 2.31 -22.28 -12.57
CA ARG A 261 2.93 -23.50 -13.11
C ARG A 261 1.92 -24.45 -13.73
N LYS A 262 0.71 -24.55 -13.16
CA LYS A 262 -0.38 -25.35 -13.75
C LYS A 262 -0.79 -24.83 -15.14
N ARG A 263 -0.73 -23.52 -15.38
CA ARG A 263 -1.12 -22.88 -16.64
C ARG A 263 0.01 -22.86 -17.68
N ILE A 264 1.24 -22.61 -17.23
CA ILE A 264 2.37 -22.29 -18.10
C ILE A 264 3.30 -23.50 -18.26
N GLY A 265 3.63 -24.18 -17.16
CA GLY A 265 4.53 -25.32 -17.12
C GLY A 265 5.37 -25.36 -15.83
N PRO A 266 5.86 -26.53 -15.44
CA PRO A 266 6.57 -26.74 -14.18
C PRO A 266 7.95 -26.05 -14.11
N ALA A 267 8.55 -25.73 -15.28
CA ALA A 267 9.86 -25.09 -15.35
C ALA A 267 9.83 -23.57 -15.07
N LEU A 268 8.63 -22.97 -15.00
CA LEU A 268 8.49 -21.54 -14.70
C LEU A 268 9.21 -21.15 -13.41
N ARG A 269 10.10 -20.18 -13.53
CA ARG A 269 10.87 -19.65 -12.38
C ARG A 269 10.05 -18.61 -11.64
N VAL A 270 9.88 -18.80 -10.33
CA VAL A 270 9.17 -17.87 -9.45
C VAL A 270 10.07 -17.56 -8.28
N ASP A 271 10.53 -16.33 -8.19
CA ASP A 271 11.30 -15.81 -7.08
C ASP A 271 10.35 -15.09 -6.11
N VAL A 272 10.67 -15.12 -4.82
CA VAL A 272 9.88 -14.44 -3.78
C VAL A 272 10.79 -13.54 -2.98
N VAL A 273 10.39 -12.28 -2.83
CA VAL A 273 11.06 -11.30 -1.96
C VAL A 273 10.07 -10.74 -0.94
N ALA A 274 10.56 -10.34 0.22
CA ALA A 274 9.71 -9.85 1.31
C ALA A 274 10.25 -8.55 1.92
N GLY A 275 9.37 -7.72 2.46
CA GLY A 275 9.73 -6.51 3.18
C GLY A 275 10.46 -5.49 2.29
N THR A 276 11.68 -5.15 2.67
CA THR A 276 12.53 -4.15 1.99
C THR A 276 13.41 -4.72 0.88
N ASP A 277 13.33 -6.04 0.60
CA ASP A 277 14.20 -6.73 -0.35
C ASP A 277 13.69 -6.65 -1.80
N PHE A 278 12.82 -5.68 -2.07
CA PHE A 278 12.36 -5.40 -3.43
C PHE A 278 13.56 -4.98 -4.31
N PRO A 279 13.84 -5.69 -5.42
CA PRO A 279 15.04 -5.44 -6.21
C PRO A 279 15.06 -4.04 -6.84
N ALA A 280 16.22 -3.41 -6.88
CA ALA A 280 16.40 -2.15 -7.59
C ALA A 280 16.30 -2.34 -9.11
N ASP A 281 16.77 -3.50 -9.63
CA ASP A 281 16.67 -3.90 -11.03
C ASP A 281 15.59 -4.97 -11.19
N LEU A 282 14.52 -4.64 -11.90
CA LEU A 282 13.40 -5.53 -12.22
C LEU A 282 13.51 -6.13 -13.63
N THR A 283 14.45 -5.66 -14.46
CA THR A 283 14.57 -6.08 -15.87
C THR A 283 14.78 -7.57 -16.09
N PRO A 284 15.32 -8.37 -15.12
CA PRO A 284 15.39 -9.82 -15.26
C PRO A 284 14.03 -10.54 -15.16
N TYR A 285 12.93 -9.84 -14.84
CA TYR A 285 11.61 -10.43 -14.64
C TYR A 285 10.65 -10.04 -15.75
N ASP A 286 9.87 -11.02 -16.21
CA ASP A 286 8.80 -10.83 -17.20
C ASP A 286 7.51 -10.32 -16.55
N LEU A 287 7.35 -10.52 -15.25
CA LEU A 287 6.18 -10.06 -14.47
C LEU A 287 6.53 -9.95 -13.01
N VAL A 288 6.03 -8.89 -12.38
CA VAL A 288 5.99 -8.73 -10.91
C VAL A 288 4.56 -8.92 -10.41
N ILE A 289 4.36 -9.75 -9.40
CA ILE A 289 3.08 -9.92 -8.72
C ILE A 289 3.23 -9.44 -7.27
N HIS A 290 2.64 -8.29 -6.96
CA HIS A 290 2.75 -7.64 -5.67
C HIS A 290 1.63 -8.08 -4.71
N CYS A 291 1.93 -8.26 -3.43
CA CYS A 291 0.88 -8.55 -2.43
C CYS A 291 -0.01 -7.32 -2.18
N GLY A 292 -1.11 -7.51 -1.43
CA GLY A 292 -2.06 -6.43 -1.10
C GLY A 292 -1.50 -5.32 -0.21
N ALA A 293 -0.29 -5.45 0.34
CA ALA A 293 0.37 -4.47 1.20
C ALA A 293 -0.54 -3.94 2.32
N CYS A 294 -1.32 -4.81 2.95
CA CYS A 294 -2.34 -4.44 3.92
C CYS A 294 -1.81 -3.61 5.11
N MET A 295 -0.54 -3.83 5.50
CA MET A 295 0.14 -3.13 6.59
C MET A 295 0.94 -1.90 6.14
N PHE A 296 0.94 -1.56 4.85
CA PHE A 296 1.71 -0.45 4.29
C PHE A 296 0.80 0.64 3.74
N ASN A 297 1.34 1.87 3.66
CA ASN A 297 0.62 2.99 3.07
C ASN A 297 0.58 2.90 1.52
N ARG A 298 -0.26 3.73 0.92
CA ARG A 298 -0.43 3.83 -0.53
C ARG A 298 0.89 4.20 -1.23
N ARG A 299 1.65 5.14 -0.66
CA ARG A 299 2.91 5.60 -1.23
C ARG A 299 3.91 4.47 -1.45
N HIS A 300 4.00 3.53 -0.51
CA HIS A 300 4.89 2.37 -0.65
C HIS A 300 4.55 1.49 -1.86
N VAL A 301 3.26 1.31 -2.14
CA VAL A 301 2.84 0.54 -3.32
C VAL A 301 3.09 1.33 -4.60
N LEU A 302 2.75 2.62 -4.61
CA LEU A 302 2.93 3.49 -5.77
C LEU A 302 4.41 3.70 -6.12
N SER A 303 5.34 3.73 -5.16
CA SER A 303 6.77 3.80 -5.44
C SER A 303 7.26 2.56 -6.20
N ARG A 304 6.79 1.37 -5.84
CA ARG A 304 7.09 0.12 -6.55
C ARG A 304 6.46 0.08 -7.94
N VAL A 305 5.22 0.56 -8.08
CA VAL A 305 4.56 0.73 -9.39
C VAL A 305 5.36 1.67 -10.29
N ALA A 306 5.78 2.81 -9.76
CA ALA A 306 6.59 3.78 -10.52
C ALA A 306 7.93 3.17 -10.99
N GLN A 307 8.59 2.40 -10.12
CA GLN A 307 9.82 1.68 -10.45
C GLN A 307 9.59 0.65 -11.56
N ALA A 308 8.54 -0.16 -11.46
CA ALA A 308 8.21 -1.16 -12.47
C ALA A 308 7.90 -0.51 -13.84
N ARG A 309 7.12 0.58 -13.83
CA ARG A 309 6.83 1.36 -15.05
C ARG A 309 8.09 1.95 -15.68
N ALA A 310 8.98 2.54 -14.89
CA ALA A 310 10.22 3.15 -15.37
C ALA A 310 11.15 2.12 -16.04
N GLN A 311 11.06 0.85 -15.63
CA GLN A 311 11.83 -0.26 -16.18
C GLN A 311 11.07 -1.09 -17.23
N HIS A 312 9.83 -0.66 -17.56
CA HIS A 312 8.96 -1.36 -18.53
C HIS A 312 8.68 -2.83 -18.14
N VAL A 313 8.67 -3.17 -16.86
CA VAL A 313 8.33 -4.48 -16.35
C VAL A 313 6.87 -4.50 -15.90
N PRO A 314 6.00 -5.36 -16.46
CA PRO A 314 4.61 -5.45 -16.03
C PRO A 314 4.52 -5.79 -14.54
N MET A 315 3.64 -5.09 -13.81
CA MET A 315 3.41 -5.38 -12.41
C MET A 315 1.92 -5.43 -12.11
N THR A 316 1.46 -6.54 -11.54
CA THR A 316 0.08 -6.75 -11.10
C THR A 316 -0.01 -7.02 -9.61
N ASN A 317 -1.23 -7.21 -9.09
CA ASN A 317 -1.51 -7.48 -7.68
C ASN A 317 -2.04 -8.91 -7.49
N TYR A 318 -1.88 -9.49 -6.28
CA TYR A 318 -2.37 -10.84 -5.95
C TYR A 318 -3.84 -11.06 -6.36
N GLY A 319 -4.72 -10.14 -5.98
CA GLY A 319 -6.15 -10.26 -6.29
C GLY A 319 -6.45 -10.25 -7.77
N VAL A 320 -5.81 -9.35 -8.51
CA VAL A 320 -5.96 -9.23 -9.96
C VAL A 320 -5.36 -10.44 -10.66
N ALA A 321 -4.17 -10.90 -10.25
CA ALA A 321 -3.54 -12.10 -10.81
C ALA A 321 -4.40 -13.36 -10.59
N ILE A 322 -4.96 -13.54 -9.39
CA ILE A 322 -5.85 -14.68 -9.09
C ILE A 322 -7.12 -14.59 -9.94
N ALA A 323 -7.75 -13.41 -10.06
CA ALA A 323 -8.93 -13.22 -10.89
C ALA A 323 -8.65 -13.52 -12.36
N TYR A 324 -7.50 -13.10 -12.88
CA TYR A 324 -7.06 -13.43 -14.24
C TYR A 324 -6.86 -14.94 -14.42
N LEU A 325 -6.14 -15.59 -13.51
CA LEU A 325 -5.85 -17.02 -13.56
C LEU A 325 -7.11 -17.90 -13.45
N GLN A 326 -8.14 -17.41 -12.76
CA GLN A 326 -9.45 -18.04 -12.65
C GLN A 326 -10.39 -17.72 -13.83
N GLY A 327 -10.01 -16.81 -14.75
CA GLY A 327 -10.83 -16.40 -15.88
C GLY A 327 -12.07 -15.61 -15.49
N ILE A 328 -11.99 -14.82 -14.43
CA ILE A 328 -13.13 -13.99 -13.93
C ILE A 328 -12.78 -12.50 -13.83
N LEU A 329 -11.59 -12.08 -14.30
CA LEU A 329 -11.18 -10.67 -14.21
C LEU A 329 -12.12 -9.73 -14.96
N ASP A 330 -12.71 -10.19 -16.06
CA ASP A 330 -13.71 -9.49 -16.87
C ASP A 330 -15.13 -9.48 -16.25
N LYS A 331 -15.33 -10.17 -15.13
CA LYS A 331 -16.62 -10.38 -14.47
C LYS A 331 -16.71 -9.73 -13.09
N ILE A 332 -15.67 -9.02 -12.71
CA ILE A 332 -15.57 -8.34 -11.41
C ILE A 332 -15.46 -6.84 -11.62
N GLU A 333 -15.95 -6.10 -10.62
CA GLU A 333 -15.88 -4.64 -10.61
C GLU A 333 -14.66 -4.17 -9.80
N TYR A 334 -14.07 -3.04 -10.20
CA TYR A 334 -12.90 -2.43 -9.52
C TYR A 334 -12.88 -0.91 -9.62
#